data_2cf7f3d2f92da4ffda54e47465cc4c66
#
_entry.id   2cf7f3d2f92da4ffda54e47465cc4c66
#
_cell.length_a   1.000
_cell.length_b   1.000
_cell.length_c   1.000
_cell.angle_alpha   90.00
_cell.angle_beta   90.00
_cell.angle_gamma   90.00
#
_symmetry.space_group_name_H-M   'P 1'
#
loop_
_entity.id
_entity.type
_entity.pdbx_description
1 polymer ?
#
loop_
_entity_poly.entity_id
_entity_poly.type
_entity_poly.pdbx_seq_one_letter_code
_entity_poly.pdbx_strand_id
1 'polypeptide(L)'
;MMKKTHAHWFDHANALQPAPQLRAWLTDPGSMTFKLRARCNELRVLRLRQRPGNAQADEAGFLGLATPRQPVEERDVILYCDGEPVIFGHTVTPLASASAWPFFRHLGVRPLGASLFSDPLVTRAPLQYARLHANHPLVRRIGTVIDLRSTLPPQLPLYARRSLFRRHGSVMLVTDVFLPALSKLMALNTQASTR
;
A
#
# COMPACT_ATOMS: atom_id res chain seq x y z
N MET A 1 15.44 24.06 7.47
CA MET A 1 15.35 22.61 7.71
C MET A 1 14.55 21.99 6.57
N MET A 2 15.20 21.32 5.61
CA MET A 2 14.51 20.69 4.48
C MET A 2 13.55 19.62 5.01
N LYS A 3 12.25 19.79 4.76
CA LYS A 3 11.22 18.81 5.14
C LYS A 3 11.45 17.54 4.30
N LYS A 4 11.81 16.41 4.96
CA LYS A 4 12.00 15.11 4.30
C LYS A 4 10.71 14.75 3.53
N THR A 5 10.82 14.63 2.20
CA THR A 5 9.71 14.28 1.30
C THR A 5 9.64 12.77 1.02
N HIS A 6 10.56 11.98 1.56
CA HIS A 6 10.65 10.53 1.43
C HIS A 6 10.59 9.86 2.80
N ALA A 7 10.11 8.62 2.84
CA ALA A 7 10.01 7.82 4.04
C ALA A 7 11.34 7.10 4.32
N HIS A 8 11.58 6.82 5.61
CA HIS A 8 12.56 5.83 6.03
C HIS A 8 11.86 4.48 6.21
N TRP A 9 12.31 3.48 5.45
CA TRP A 9 11.73 2.15 5.45
C TRP A 9 12.59 1.19 6.28
N PHE A 10 11.95 0.41 7.13
CA PHE A 10 12.57 -0.55 8.05
C PHE A 10 12.17 -1.98 7.66
N ASP A 11 13.08 -2.92 7.87
CA ASP A 11 12.83 -4.34 7.61
C ASP A 11 12.00 -5.01 8.74
N HIS A 12 11.87 -4.34 9.88
CA HIS A 12 11.10 -4.84 11.01
C HIS A 12 10.08 -3.82 11.51
N ALA A 13 8.80 -4.25 11.64
CA ALA A 13 7.71 -3.40 12.12
C ALA A 13 7.95 -2.84 13.52
N ASN A 14 8.74 -3.53 14.34
CA ASN A 14 9.07 -3.10 15.71
C ASN A 14 9.77 -1.74 15.76
N ALA A 15 10.53 -1.38 14.72
CA ALA A 15 11.17 -0.07 14.60
C ALA A 15 10.16 1.10 14.61
N LEU A 16 8.89 0.81 14.27
CA LEU A 16 7.81 1.78 14.27
C LEU A 16 7.02 1.81 15.58
N GLN A 17 7.25 0.87 16.50
CA GLN A 17 6.49 0.73 17.75
C GLN A 17 4.96 0.85 17.55
N PRO A 18 4.36 0.09 16.63
CA PRO A 18 2.92 0.15 16.41
C PRO A 18 2.18 -0.53 17.56
N ALA A 19 0.93 -0.10 17.81
CA ALA A 19 0.04 -0.81 18.71
C ALA A 19 -0.13 -2.28 18.27
N PRO A 20 -0.34 -3.25 19.19
CA PRO A 20 -0.39 -4.68 18.87
C PRO A 20 -1.38 -5.02 17.73
N GLN A 21 -2.57 -4.43 17.76
CA GLN A 21 -3.59 -4.64 16.73
C GLN A 21 -3.11 -4.18 15.33
N LEU A 22 -2.50 -2.99 15.25
CA LEU A 22 -1.94 -2.48 14.00
C LEU A 22 -0.74 -3.32 13.55
N ARG A 23 0.09 -3.78 14.49
CA ARG A 23 1.22 -4.65 14.17
C ARG A 23 0.76 -5.92 13.46
N ALA A 24 -0.32 -6.57 13.93
CA ALA A 24 -0.88 -7.76 13.29
C ALA A 24 -1.37 -7.51 11.85
N TRP A 25 -1.72 -6.27 11.51
CA TRP A 25 -2.05 -5.88 10.15
C TRP A 25 -0.81 -5.58 9.30
N LEU A 26 0.15 -4.86 9.86
CA LEU A 26 1.40 -4.53 9.19
C LEU A 26 2.19 -5.77 8.78
N THR A 27 2.32 -6.74 9.70
CA THR A 27 3.18 -7.92 9.53
C THR A 27 2.51 -9.10 8.85
N ASP A 28 1.24 -9.00 8.50
CA ASP A 28 0.52 -10.07 7.81
C ASP A 28 1.18 -10.41 6.46
N PRO A 29 1.64 -11.64 6.24
CA PRO A 29 2.29 -12.02 5.01
C PRO A 29 1.32 -12.20 3.84
N GLY A 30 0.02 -12.29 4.12
CA GLY A 30 -1.01 -12.53 3.11
C GLY A 30 -1.42 -11.29 2.33
N SER A 31 -2.39 -11.51 1.44
CA SER A 31 -3.06 -10.46 0.68
C SER A 31 -3.91 -9.59 1.59
N MET A 32 -3.69 -8.27 1.57
CA MET A 32 -4.52 -7.32 2.32
C MET A 32 -5.98 -7.36 1.86
N THR A 33 -6.22 -7.58 0.57
CA THR A 33 -7.56 -7.75 0.02
C THR A 33 -8.31 -8.92 0.65
N PHE A 34 -7.67 -10.09 0.78
CA PHE A 34 -8.30 -11.25 1.41
C PHE A 34 -8.54 -11.02 2.90
N LYS A 35 -7.58 -10.38 3.58
CA LYS A 35 -7.73 -10.02 4.99
C LYS A 35 -8.89 -9.06 5.23
N LEU A 36 -9.09 -8.07 4.36
CA LEU A 36 -10.22 -7.13 4.43
C LEU A 36 -11.55 -7.83 4.13
N ARG A 37 -11.63 -8.65 3.08
CA ARG A 37 -12.84 -9.41 2.73
C ARG A 37 -13.36 -10.30 3.85
N ALA A 38 -12.46 -10.83 4.66
CA ALA A 38 -12.83 -11.64 5.82
C ALA A 38 -13.38 -10.81 7.00
N ARG A 39 -13.43 -9.47 6.90
CA ARG A 39 -13.73 -8.55 8.01
C ARG A 39 -14.75 -7.47 7.67
N CYS A 40 -15.24 -7.43 6.46
CA CYS A 40 -16.31 -6.51 6.08
C CYS A 40 -17.31 -7.22 5.17
N ASN A 41 -18.55 -6.72 5.17
CA ASN A 41 -19.63 -7.26 4.35
C ASN A 41 -19.41 -6.89 2.88
N GLU A 42 -18.96 -5.66 2.63
CA GLU A 42 -18.69 -5.15 1.28
C GLU A 42 -17.27 -4.60 1.18
N LEU A 43 -16.47 -5.18 0.29
CA LEU A 43 -15.17 -4.64 -0.11
C LEU A 43 -15.27 -3.99 -1.49
N ARG A 44 -15.07 -2.68 -1.57
CA ARG A 44 -15.06 -1.92 -2.81
C ARG A 44 -13.67 -1.35 -3.10
N VAL A 45 -13.28 -1.36 -4.37
CA VAL A 45 -12.03 -0.74 -4.86
C VAL A 45 -12.38 0.49 -5.67
N LEU A 46 -11.90 1.65 -5.24
CA LEU A 46 -11.93 2.88 -6.03
C LEU A 46 -10.56 3.09 -6.68
N ARG A 47 -10.50 3.03 -8.01
CA ARG A 47 -9.29 3.36 -8.75
C ARG A 47 -9.20 4.88 -8.91
N LEU A 48 -8.16 5.48 -8.32
CA LEU A 48 -7.89 6.91 -8.42
C LEU A 48 -7.08 7.24 -9.67
N ARG A 49 -6.11 6.36 -9.99
CA ARG A 49 -5.16 6.60 -11.06
C ARG A 49 -4.64 5.27 -11.59
N GLN A 50 -4.38 5.23 -12.88
CA GLN A 50 -3.55 4.20 -13.52
C GLN A 50 -3.00 4.80 -14.82
N ARG A 51 -1.69 5.07 -14.85
CA ARG A 51 -1.03 5.73 -15.97
C ARG A 51 0.50 5.66 -15.84
N PRO A 52 1.25 5.91 -16.92
CA PRO A 52 2.67 6.18 -16.82
C PRO A 52 2.96 7.39 -15.92
N GLY A 53 4.07 7.31 -15.18
CA GLY A 53 4.53 8.34 -14.25
C GLY A 53 6.02 8.18 -13.96
N ASN A 54 6.47 8.79 -12.87
CA ASN A 54 7.83 8.69 -12.37
C ASN A 54 7.82 8.02 -10.98
N ALA A 55 8.81 7.17 -10.72
CA ALA A 55 8.99 6.59 -9.39
C ALA A 55 9.28 7.69 -8.36
N GLN A 56 8.89 7.46 -7.13
CA GLN A 56 9.27 8.33 -6.02
C GLN A 56 10.75 8.08 -5.64
N ALA A 57 11.35 9.04 -4.95
CA ALA A 57 12.77 8.96 -4.60
C ALA A 57 13.13 7.74 -3.74
N ASP A 58 12.20 7.30 -2.86
CA ASP A 58 12.37 6.13 -2.00
C ASP A 58 11.92 4.80 -2.65
N GLU A 59 11.41 4.84 -3.89
CA GLU A 59 11.02 3.67 -4.67
C GLU A 59 12.07 3.28 -5.71
N ALA A 60 12.75 4.27 -6.29
CA ALA A 60 13.62 4.08 -7.44
C ALA A 60 14.72 3.04 -7.17
N GLY A 61 15.44 3.16 -6.07
CA GLY A 61 16.49 2.19 -5.70
C GLY A 61 15.92 0.79 -5.43
N PHE A 62 14.72 0.71 -4.85
CA PHE A 62 14.07 -0.57 -4.55
C PHE A 62 13.56 -1.29 -5.82
N LEU A 63 13.19 -0.50 -6.84
CA LEU A 63 12.82 -1.00 -8.16
C LEU A 63 14.04 -1.29 -9.07
N GLY A 64 15.27 -1.01 -8.62
CA GLY A 64 16.46 -1.16 -9.43
C GLY A 64 16.57 -0.11 -10.55
N LEU A 65 15.93 1.05 -10.38
CA LEU A 65 16.00 2.15 -11.35
C LEU A 65 17.26 2.96 -11.12
N ALA A 66 17.96 3.33 -12.21
CA ALA A 66 19.14 4.18 -12.13
C ALA A 66 18.82 5.60 -11.63
N THR A 67 17.62 6.09 -11.93
CA THR A 67 17.13 7.40 -11.47
C THR A 67 15.61 7.36 -11.20
N PRO A 68 15.08 8.23 -10.31
CA PRO A 68 13.63 8.38 -10.11
C PRO A 68 12.89 8.89 -11.36
N ARG A 69 13.63 9.45 -12.34
CA ARG A 69 13.03 9.96 -13.59
C ARG A 69 12.75 8.88 -14.63
N GLN A 70 13.23 7.63 -14.39
CA GLN A 70 12.87 6.53 -15.28
C GLN A 70 11.36 6.28 -15.23
N PRO A 71 10.71 6.08 -16.41
CA PRO A 71 9.27 5.93 -16.47
C PRO A 71 8.81 4.63 -15.82
N VAL A 72 7.73 4.73 -15.07
CA VAL A 72 7.04 3.62 -14.43
C VAL A 72 5.57 3.61 -14.84
N GLU A 73 4.94 2.45 -14.81
CA GLU A 73 3.49 2.34 -14.78
C GLU A 73 3.05 2.42 -13.32
N GLU A 74 2.20 3.38 -12.96
CA GLU A 74 1.69 3.55 -11.60
C GLU A 74 0.19 3.33 -11.51
N ARG A 75 -0.27 2.81 -10.37
CA ARG A 75 -1.68 2.63 -10.05
C ARG A 75 -1.94 2.98 -8.59
N ASP A 76 -2.90 3.87 -8.36
CA ASP A 76 -3.39 4.27 -7.04
C ASP A 76 -4.85 3.83 -6.87
N VAL A 77 -5.16 3.22 -5.74
CA VAL A 77 -6.51 2.79 -5.37
C VAL A 77 -6.81 3.10 -3.91
N ILE A 78 -8.09 3.22 -3.58
CA ILE A 78 -8.56 3.15 -2.20
C ILE A 78 -9.41 1.89 -2.06
N LEU A 79 -9.15 1.12 -1.01
CA LEU A 79 -9.98 0.01 -0.58
C LEU A 79 -10.94 0.52 0.49
N TYR A 80 -12.23 0.31 0.23
CA TYR A 80 -13.32 0.64 1.15
C TYR A 80 -13.87 -0.65 1.74
N CYS A 81 -14.06 -0.66 3.05
CA CYS A 81 -14.81 -1.68 3.77
C CYS A 81 -16.07 -1.05 4.33
N ASP A 82 -17.24 -1.58 3.93
CA ASP A 82 -18.56 -1.09 4.39
C ASP A 82 -18.68 0.45 4.29
N GLY A 83 -18.21 1.00 3.15
CA GLY A 83 -18.24 2.44 2.87
C GLY A 83 -17.09 3.26 3.46
N GLU A 84 -16.27 2.70 4.35
CA GLU A 84 -15.15 3.41 4.99
C GLU A 84 -13.82 3.17 4.25
N PRO A 85 -13.02 4.22 3.98
CA PRO A 85 -11.72 4.09 3.32
C PRO A 85 -10.68 3.55 4.32
N VAL A 86 -10.20 2.33 4.12
CA VAL A 86 -9.32 1.63 5.08
C VAL A 86 -7.88 1.49 4.63
N ILE A 87 -7.63 1.37 3.32
CA ILE A 87 -6.28 1.25 2.76
C ILE A 87 -6.19 2.09 1.50
N PHE A 88 -5.08 2.84 1.36
CA PHE A 88 -4.64 3.37 0.08
C PHE A 88 -3.53 2.46 -0.46
N GLY A 89 -3.76 1.88 -1.63
CA GLY A 89 -2.81 1.03 -2.33
C GLY A 89 -2.09 1.80 -3.44
N HIS A 90 -0.76 1.81 -3.41
CA HIS A 90 0.09 2.36 -4.46
C HIS A 90 0.93 1.25 -5.07
N THR A 91 0.91 1.15 -6.39
CA THR A 91 1.64 0.12 -7.12
C THR A 91 2.44 0.76 -8.24
N VAL A 92 3.70 0.38 -8.35
CA VAL A 92 4.59 0.84 -9.42
C VAL A 92 5.39 -0.33 -10.00
N THR A 93 5.58 -0.31 -11.32
CA THR A 93 6.49 -1.21 -12.03
C THR A 93 7.26 -0.41 -13.09
N PRO A 94 8.55 -0.70 -13.34
CA PRO A 94 9.26 -0.07 -14.43
C PRO A 94 8.50 -0.24 -15.75
N LEU A 95 8.36 0.82 -16.54
CA LEU A 95 7.56 0.77 -17.77
C LEU A 95 8.14 -0.29 -18.75
N ALA A 96 9.46 -0.46 -18.79
CA ALA A 96 10.12 -1.49 -19.58
C ALA A 96 9.76 -2.92 -19.15
N SER A 97 9.32 -3.11 -17.89
CA SER A 97 8.92 -4.40 -17.33
C SER A 97 7.40 -4.64 -17.35
N ALA A 98 6.62 -3.70 -17.86
CA ALA A 98 5.15 -3.73 -17.76
C ALA A 98 4.53 -4.94 -18.50
N SER A 99 5.18 -5.44 -19.57
CA SER A 99 4.74 -6.62 -20.33
C SER A 99 4.76 -7.92 -19.49
N ALA A 100 5.63 -8.00 -18.48
CA ALA A 100 5.67 -9.15 -17.57
C ALA A 100 4.45 -9.23 -16.63
N TRP A 101 3.65 -8.16 -16.55
CA TRP A 101 2.48 -8.04 -15.70
C TRP A 101 1.21 -7.84 -16.55
N PRO A 102 0.81 -8.83 -17.39
CA PRO A 102 -0.24 -8.64 -18.40
C PRO A 102 -1.60 -8.26 -17.80
N PHE A 103 -1.88 -8.71 -16.58
CA PHE A 103 -3.11 -8.37 -15.87
C PHE A 103 -3.14 -6.92 -15.36
N PHE A 104 -1.99 -6.27 -15.14
CA PHE A 104 -1.90 -5.00 -14.41
C PHE A 104 -2.65 -3.88 -15.11
N ARG A 105 -2.52 -3.73 -16.42
CA ARG A 105 -3.20 -2.70 -17.20
C ARG A 105 -4.72 -2.91 -17.29
N HIS A 106 -5.18 -4.16 -17.16
CA HIS A 106 -6.58 -4.55 -17.34
C HIS A 106 -7.31 -4.81 -16.00
N LEU A 107 -6.70 -4.47 -14.86
CA LEU A 107 -7.31 -4.68 -13.54
C LEU A 107 -8.61 -3.91 -13.34
N GLY A 108 -8.74 -2.70 -13.93
CA GLY A 108 -9.90 -1.86 -13.69
C GLY A 108 -10.08 -1.58 -12.20
N VAL A 109 -11.24 -1.97 -11.66
CA VAL A 109 -11.56 -1.88 -10.23
C VAL A 109 -11.32 -3.19 -9.47
N ARG A 110 -10.70 -4.20 -10.11
CA ARG A 110 -10.37 -5.45 -9.43
C ARG A 110 -9.19 -5.27 -8.48
N PRO A 111 -9.20 -5.94 -7.32
CA PRO A 111 -8.08 -5.93 -6.39
C PRO A 111 -6.84 -6.60 -6.99
N LEU A 112 -5.70 -5.93 -6.92
CA LEU A 112 -4.42 -6.44 -7.41
C LEU A 112 -3.96 -7.71 -6.64
N GLY A 113 -4.20 -7.74 -5.32
CA GLY A 113 -3.74 -8.84 -4.47
C GLY A 113 -4.22 -10.22 -4.94
N ALA A 114 -5.46 -10.32 -5.44
CA ALA A 114 -5.96 -11.58 -5.96
C ALA A 114 -5.08 -12.11 -7.11
N SER A 115 -4.69 -11.25 -8.06
CA SER A 115 -3.84 -11.65 -9.20
C SER A 115 -2.41 -11.96 -8.78
N LEU A 116 -1.83 -11.21 -7.84
CA LEU A 116 -0.45 -11.43 -7.40
C LEU A 116 -0.28 -12.72 -6.59
N PHE A 117 -1.25 -13.05 -5.73
CA PHE A 117 -1.15 -14.22 -4.86
C PHE A 117 -1.68 -15.52 -5.49
N SER A 118 -2.36 -15.44 -6.63
CA SER A 118 -2.81 -16.63 -7.38
C SER A 118 -1.85 -17.06 -8.50
N ASP A 119 -0.90 -16.23 -8.90
CA ASP A 119 0.05 -16.54 -9.96
C ASP A 119 1.26 -17.28 -9.37
N PRO A 120 1.48 -18.58 -9.73
CA PRO A 120 2.59 -19.37 -9.18
C PRO A 120 3.97 -18.88 -9.62
N LEU A 121 4.05 -18.03 -10.64
CA LEU A 121 5.30 -17.43 -11.12
C LEU A 121 5.68 -16.16 -10.35
N VAL A 122 4.81 -15.71 -9.45
CA VAL A 122 5.05 -14.50 -8.64
C VAL A 122 5.66 -14.89 -7.31
N THR A 123 6.80 -14.29 -7.01
CA THR A 123 7.43 -14.38 -5.70
C THR A 123 7.37 -13.01 -5.00
N ARG A 124 7.29 -13.01 -3.68
CA ARG A 124 7.23 -11.81 -2.86
C ARG A 124 8.47 -11.69 -2.00
N ALA A 125 9.13 -10.54 -2.03
CA ALA A 125 10.21 -10.20 -1.10
C ALA A 125 9.67 -9.89 0.31
N PRO A 126 10.53 -9.88 1.34
CA PRO A 126 10.16 -9.46 2.68
C PRO A 126 9.46 -8.09 2.71
N LEU A 127 8.59 -7.93 3.70
CA LEU A 127 7.90 -6.66 3.95
C LEU A 127 8.85 -5.62 4.53
N GLN A 128 8.68 -4.38 4.11
CA GLN A 128 9.25 -3.20 4.74
C GLN A 128 8.14 -2.30 5.28
N TYR A 129 8.48 -1.51 6.29
CA TYR A 129 7.55 -0.73 7.09
C TYR A 129 8.00 0.71 7.24
N ALA A 130 7.08 1.66 7.19
CA ALA A 130 7.39 3.08 7.37
C ALA A 130 6.26 3.85 8.06
N ARG A 131 6.60 5.03 8.57
CA ARG A 131 5.67 6.09 8.90
C ARG A 131 5.76 7.17 7.82
N LEU A 132 4.64 7.45 7.17
CA LEU A 132 4.54 8.47 6.14
C LEU A 132 4.01 9.76 6.77
N HIS A 133 4.85 10.79 6.77
CA HIS A 133 4.49 12.10 7.28
C HIS A 133 3.68 12.91 6.24
N ALA A 134 3.04 13.99 6.66
CA ALA A 134 2.15 14.81 5.82
C ALA A 134 2.78 15.31 4.50
N ASN A 135 4.11 15.46 4.47
CA ASN A 135 4.84 15.91 3.27
C ASN A 135 5.16 14.78 2.27
N HIS A 136 4.92 13.51 2.65
CA HIS A 136 5.18 12.37 1.76
C HIS A 136 4.24 12.42 0.55
N PRO A 137 4.72 12.17 -0.70
CA PRO A 137 3.89 12.26 -1.90
C PRO A 137 2.60 11.43 -1.84
N LEU A 138 2.65 10.21 -1.30
CA LEU A 138 1.46 9.35 -1.15
C LEU A 138 0.43 9.97 -0.19
N VAL A 139 0.88 10.55 0.94
CA VAL A 139 -0.02 11.21 1.90
C VAL A 139 -0.69 12.43 1.27
N ARG A 140 0.05 13.20 0.48
CA ARG A 140 -0.51 14.32 -0.27
C ARG A 140 -1.55 13.86 -1.30
N ARG A 141 -1.29 12.75 -2.02
CA ARG A 141 -2.26 12.15 -2.96
C ARG A 141 -3.52 11.68 -2.23
N ILE A 142 -3.38 11.02 -1.08
CA ILE A 142 -4.52 10.61 -0.25
C ILE A 142 -5.35 11.85 0.14
N GLY A 143 -4.70 12.92 0.56
CA GLY A 143 -5.34 14.18 1.00
C GLY A 143 -6.10 14.93 -0.11
N THR A 144 -5.91 14.58 -1.41
CA THR A 144 -6.74 15.13 -2.49
C THR A 144 -8.10 14.44 -2.63
N VAL A 145 -8.29 13.29 -1.99
CA VAL A 145 -9.48 12.44 -2.15
C VAL A 145 -10.19 12.18 -0.84
N ILE A 146 -9.42 12.12 0.24
CA ILE A 146 -9.92 11.88 1.60
C ILE A 146 -9.53 13.09 2.44
N ASP A 147 -10.50 13.67 3.14
CA ASP A 147 -10.21 14.73 4.11
C ASP A 147 -9.48 14.16 5.33
N LEU A 148 -8.16 14.08 5.23
CA LEU A 148 -7.31 13.63 6.32
C LEU A 148 -7.28 14.62 7.50
N ARG A 149 -7.72 15.88 7.29
CA ARG A 149 -7.71 16.89 8.34
C ARG A 149 -8.84 16.68 9.34
N SER A 150 -9.98 16.17 8.87
CA SER A 150 -11.12 15.83 9.75
C SER A 150 -10.93 14.51 10.49
N THR A 151 -10.07 13.60 9.97
CA THR A 151 -9.91 12.23 10.48
C THR A 151 -8.60 11.97 11.20
N LEU A 152 -7.61 12.87 11.07
CA LEU A 152 -6.29 12.74 11.71
C LEU A 152 -5.92 14.05 12.41
N PRO A 153 -5.38 13.96 13.64
CA PRO A 153 -4.59 15.07 14.16
C PRO A 153 -3.49 15.41 13.14
N PRO A 154 -3.20 16.69 12.86
CA PRO A 154 -2.28 17.11 11.79
C PRO A 154 -0.85 16.56 11.88
N GLN A 155 -0.52 15.90 12.98
CA GLN A 155 0.83 15.44 13.33
C GLN A 155 1.00 13.90 13.33
N LEU A 156 -0.07 13.12 13.18
CA LEU A 156 0.08 11.67 13.20
C LEU A 156 0.52 11.16 11.82
N PRO A 157 1.68 10.48 11.73
CA PRO A 157 2.08 9.83 10.48
C PRO A 157 1.15 8.67 10.17
N LEU A 158 0.89 8.42 8.87
CA LEU A 158 0.24 7.21 8.42
C LEU A 158 1.24 6.06 8.43
N TYR A 159 0.82 4.90 8.91
CA TYR A 159 1.63 3.69 8.80
C TYR A 159 1.50 3.10 7.39
N ALA A 160 2.61 2.58 6.90
CA ALA A 160 2.66 1.92 5.60
C ALA A 160 3.52 0.67 5.67
N ARG A 161 3.19 -0.27 4.77
CA ARG A 161 4.05 -1.41 4.46
C ARG A 161 4.25 -1.48 2.96
N ARG A 162 5.37 -2.03 2.52
CA ARG A 162 5.62 -2.30 1.10
C ARG A 162 6.30 -3.64 0.90
N SER A 163 6.17 -4.20 -0.29
CA SER A 163 6.90 -5.38 -0.69
C SER A 163 7.13 -5.39 -2.19
N LEU A 164 8.27 -5.91 -2.59
CA LEU A 164 8.62 -6.12 -3.98
C LEU A 164 8.10 -7.50 -4.42
N PHE A 165 7.37 -7.53 -5.52
CA PHE A 165 6.97 -8.74 -6.20
C PHE A 165 7.86 -8.93 -7.42
N ARG A 166 8.20 -10.19 -7.72
CA ARG A 166 9.04 -10.56 -8.86
C ARG A 166 8.30 -11.58 -9.73
N ARG A 167 8.41 -11.42 -11.04
CA ARG A 167 7.87 -12.33 -12.06
C ARG A 167 8.77 -12.29 -13.28
N HIS A 168 9.35 -13.42 -13.69
CA HIS A 168 10.26 -13.50 -14.85
C HIS A 168 11.37 -12.43 -14.85
N GLY A 169 11.99 -12.17 -13.71
CA GLY A 169 13.02 -11.13 -13.57
C GLY A 169 12.51 -9.68 -13.49
N SER A 170 11.24 -9.45 -13.79
CA SER A 170 10.60 -8.14 -13.66
C SER A 170 10.11 -7.88 -12.24
N VAL A 171 10.05 -6.61 -11.85
CA VAL A 171 9.70 -6.18 -10.50
C VAL A 171 8.45 -5.32 -10.49
N MET A 172 7.68 -5.45 -9.41
CA MET A 172 6.54 -4.60 -9.07
C MET A 172 6.57 -4.28 -7.58
N LEU A 173 6.56 -3.02 -7.22
CA LEU A 173 6.48 -2.59 -5.83
C LEU A 173 5.03 -2.29 -5.48
N VAL A 174 4.55 -2.89 -4.40
CA VAL A 174 3.21 -2.64 -3.84
C VAL A 174 3.37 -2.04 -2.46
N THR A 175 2.76 -0.89 -2.25
CA THR A 175 2.73 -0.15 -0.98
C THR A 175 1.29 -0.03 -0.50
N ASP A 176 1.01 -0.52 0.70
CA ASP A 176 -0.25 -0.34 1.41
C ASP A 176 -0.07 0.75 2.47
N VAL A 177 -0.83 1.83 2.40
CA VAL A 177 -0.90 2.89 3.42
C VAL A 177 -2.18 2.69 4.22
N PHE A 178 -2.04 2.51 5.53
CA PHE A 178 -3.14 2.25 6.44
C PHE A 178 -3.85 3.55 6.79
N LEU A 179 -5.15 3.63 6.47
CA LEU A 179 -5.97 4.80 6.73
C LEU A 179 -6.63 4.71 8.11
N PRO A 180 -7.01 5.83 8.71
CA PRO A 180 -7.52 5.86 10.09
C PRO A 180 -8.74 4.98 10.34
N ALA A 181 -9.65 4.91 9.36
CA ALA A 181 -10.87 4.10 9.49
C ALA A 181 -10.59 2.59 9.66
N LEU A 182 -9.38 2.11 9.31
CA LEU A 182 -8.97 0.73 9.57
C LEU A 182 -9.03 0.38 11.06
N SER A 183 -8.87 1.34 11.97
CA SER A 183 -8.96 1.15 13.42
C SER A 183 -10.30 0.54 13.84
N LYS A 184 -11.39 0.87 13.14
CA LYS A 184 -12.72 0.31 13.39
C LYS A 184 -12.72 -1.22 13.19
N LEU A 185 -12.07 -1.70 12.11
CA LEU A 185 -11.96 -3.13 11.83
C LEU A 185 -11.02 -3.86 12.81
N MET A 186 -10.03 -3.14 13.37
CA MET A 186 -9.13 -3.70 14.38
C MET A 186 -9.85 -3.94 15.71
N ALA A 187 -10.76 -3.06 16.11
CA ALA A 187 -11.51 -3.14 17.36
C ALA A 187 -12.47 -4.34 17.39
N LEU A 188 -13.07 -4.71 16.26
CA LEU A 188 -14.01 -5.84 16.16
C LEU A 188 -13.37 -7.19 16.55
N ASN A 189 -12.07 -7.36 16.33
CA ASN A 189 -11.36 -8.59 16.69
C ASN A 189 -11.10 -8.76 18.20
N THR A 190 -11.12 -7.68 18.97
CA THR A 190 -10.88 -7.77 20.43
C THR A 190 -12.10 -8.32 21.15
N GLN A 191 -13.30 -8.14 20.60
CA GLN A 191 -14.55 -8.63 21.21
C GLN A 191 -14.82 -10.10 20.88
N ALA A 192 -14.31 -10.63 19.76
CA ALA A 192 -14.51 -12.04 19.38
C ALA A 192 -13.60 -13.03 20.12
N SER A 193 -12.48 -12.55 20.71
CA SER A 193 -11.54 -13.39 21.50
C SER A 193 -11.86 -13.46 23.00
N THR A 194 -12.92 -12.79 23.45
CA THR A 194 -13.30 -12.73 24.88
C THR A 194 -14.62 -13.47 25.16
N ARG A 195 -15.07 -14.29 24.22
CA ARG A 195 -16.23 -15.18 24.39
C ARG A 195 -15.85 -16.64 24.27
#